data_4485d7042d2fc7502cb7c5d3ae203c69
#
_entry.id   4485d7042d2fc7502cb7c5d3ae203c69
#
_cell.length_a   1.000
_cell.length_b   1.000
_cell.length_c   1.000
_cell.angle_alpha   90.00
_cell.angle_beta   90.00
_cell.angle_gamma   90.00
#
_symmetry.space_group_name_H-M   'P 1'
#
loop_
_entity.id
_entity.type
_entity.pdbx_description
1 polymer ?
#
loop_
_entity_poly.entity_id
_entity_poly.type
_entity_poly.pdbx_seq_one_letter_code
_entity_poly.pdbx_strand_id
1 'polypeptide(L)'
;MQVISRTVIVPPGKYFLGDPCYSLSQDQWDAVLGSSDYFNQPVGKADGYEVLGFSTAYGDGEYQDQYGNFFPVDAGLIGLVPEALIVLKGGSPVGYRRSLGIWVEFTTPTTCNNDDGVLTFGKYHINTKD
;
A
#
# COMPACT_ATOMS: atom_id res chain seq x y z
N MET A 1 -1.37 11.51 -5.44
CA MET A 1 -1.67 11.42 -4.00
C MET A 1 -1.25 12.72 -3.34
N GLN A 2 -2.05 13.23 -2.45
CA GLN A 2 -1.78 14.48 -1.73
C GLN A 2 -1.41 14.18 -0.28
N VAL A 3 -0.25 14.65 0.18
CA VAL A 3 0.22 14.44 1.55
C VAL A 3 -0.07 15.69 2.37
N ILE A 4 -0.84 15.54 3.44
CA ILE A 4 -1.17 16.63 4.37
C ILE A 4 -0.85 16.12 5.77
N SER A 5 0.31 16.56 6.31
CA SER A 5 0.81 16.09 7.61
C SER A 5 1.00 14.57 7.59
N ARG A 6 0.25 13.81 8.40
CA ARG A 6 0.32 12.34 8.48
C ARG A 6 -0.73 11.66 7.60
N THR A 7 -1.52 12.44 6.88
CA THR A 7 -2.64 11.96 6.08
C THR A 7 -2.28 12.02 4.61
N VAL A 8 -2.62 10.98 3.88
CA VAL A 8 -2.47 10.93 2.43
C VAL A 8 -3.86 10.80 1.81
N ILE A 9 -4.18 11.67 0.88
CA ILE A 9 -5.41 11.60 0.11
C ILE A 9 -5.09 10.91 -1.21
N VAL A 10 -5.74 9.77 -1.43
CA VAL A 10 -5.51 8.90 -2.58
C VAL A 10 -6.60 9.16 -3.62
N PRO A 11 -6.25 9.37 -4.90
CA PRO A 11 -7.26 9.57 -5.93
C PRO A 11 -8.11 8.33 -6.15
N PRO A 12 -9.32 8.48 -6.70
CA PRO A 12 -10.15 7.33 -7.07
C PRO A 12 -9.40 6.38 -7.99
N GLY A 13 -9.66 5.09 -7.86
CA GLY A 13 -9.02 4.07 -8.67
C GLY A 13 -9.02 2.71 -8.00
N LYS A 14 -8.44 1.76 -8.70
CA LYS A 14 -8.29 0.39 -8.22
C LYS A 14 -6.86 0.17 -7.76
N TYR A 15 -6.72 -0.39 -6.56
CA TYR A 15 -5.43 -0.56 -5.90
C TYR A 15 -5.30 -1.96 -5.30
N PHE A 16 -4.08 -2.45 -5.27
CA PHE A 16 -3.74 -3.58 -4.41
C PHE A 16 -3.38 -3.03 -3.03
N LEU A 17 -4.11 -3.45 -1.99
CA LEU A 17 -3.84 -3.12 -0.60
C LEU A 17 -3.05 -4.27 0.03
N GLY A 18 -1.81 -3.99 0.39
CA GLY A 18 -0.90 -4.97 0.96
C GLY A 18 0.52 -4.41 1.02
N ASP A 19 1.50 -5.29 1.26
CA ASP A 19 2.90 -4.89 1.19
C ASP A 19 3.29 -4.62 -0.26
N PRO A 20 3.73 -3.40 -0.60
CA PRO A 20 4.05 -3.06 -1.98
C PRO A 20 5.13 -3.94 -2.62
N CYS A 21 6.04 -4.50 -1.84
CA CYS A 21 7.13 -5.31 -2.39
C CYS A 21 6.64 -6.55 -3.14
N TYR A 22 5.44 -7.05 -2.82
CA TYR A 22 4.88 -8.22 -3.50
C TYR A 22 4.37 -7.91 -4.91
N SER A 23 4.02 -6.65 -5.17
CA SER A 23 3.35 -6.26 -6.42
C SER A 23 4.27 -5.59 -7.41
N LEU A 24 5.46 -5.17 -6.98
CA LEU A 24 6.39 -4.39 -7.79
C LEU A 24 7.53 -5.27 -8.30
N SER A 25 8.04 -4.95 -9.50
CA SER A 25 9.31 -5.51 -9.96
C SER A 25 10.46 -4.93 -9.13
N GLN A 26 11.66 -5.53 -9.23
CA GLN A 26 12.81 -5.03 -8.49
C GLN A 26 13.13 -3.58 -8.90
N ASP A 27 13.07 -3.25 -10.18
CA ASP A 27 13.34 -1.88 -10.66
C ASP A 27 12.29 -0.89 -10.16
N GLN A 28 11.01 -1.28 -10.16
CA GLN A 28 9.94 -0.46 -9.62
C GLN A 28 10.10 -0.26 -8.10
N TRP A 29 10.43 -1.33 -7.39
CA TRP A 29 10.65 -1.28 -5.95
C TRP A 29 11.81 -0.33 -5.61
N ASP A 30 12.93 -0.43 -6.33
CA ASP A 30 14.07 0.46 -6.15
C ASP A 30 13.70 1.93 -6.42
N ALA A 31 12.89 2.18 -7.47
CA ALA A 31 12.41 3.52 -7.79
C ALA A 31 11.51 4.08 -6.68
N VAL A 32 10.60 3.28 -6.15
CA VAL A 32 9.71 3.68 -5.07
C VAL A 32 10.50 3.96 -3.79
N LEU A 33 11.45 3.11 -3.44
CA LEU A 33 12.30 3.31 -2.27
C LEU A 33 13.13 4.59 -2.39
N GLY A 34 13.75 4.81 -3.55
CA GLY A 34 14.57 6.01 -3.77
C GLY A 34 13.76 7.29 -3.73
N SER A 35 12.57 7.30 -4.33
CA SER A 35 11.72 8.50 -4.41
C SER A 35 10.97 8.80 -3.13
N SER A 36 10.81 7.82 -2.22
CA SER A 36 10.15 8.00 -0.93
C SER A 36 11.12 8.15 0.23
N ASP A 37 12.44 8.19 -0.03
CA ASP A 37 13.47 8.15 1.00
C ASP A 37 13.26 6.95 1.93
N TYR A 38 13.15 5.76 1.32
CA TYR A 38 12.88 4.48 2.02
C TYR A 38 11.62 4.55 2.89
N PHE A 39 10.57 5.21 2.36
CA PHE A 39 9.29 5.45 3.03
C PHE A 39 9.40 6.24 4.35
N ASN A 40 10.41 7.09 4.49
CA ASN A 40 10.35 8.22 5.40
C ASN A 40 9.29 9.23 4.95
N GLN A 41 9.06 9.32 3.63
CA GLN A 41 7.88 9.94 3.05
C GLN A 41 6.90 8.84 2.68
N PRO A 42 5.60 9.01 2.91
CA PRO A 42 4.63 7.92 2.72
C PRO A 42 4.35 7.59 1.26
N VAL A 43 4.78 8.39 0.31
CA VAL A 43 4.51 8.20 -1.12
C VAL A 43 5.81 8.16 -1.90
N GLY A 44 5.97 7.10 -2.69
CA GLY A 44 7.03 6.97 -3.68
C GLY A 44 6.46 6.89 -5.08
N LYS A 45 7.34 6.86 -6.09
CA LYS A 45 6.95 6.83 -7.51
C LYS A 45 7.74 5.80 -8.28
N ALA A 46 7.07 5.12 -9.20
CA ALA A 46 7.68 4.26 -10.20
C ALA A 46 6.86 4.35 -11.50
N ASP A 47 7.55 4.47 -12.64
CA ASP A 47 6.92 4.50 -13.97
C ASP A 47 5.79 5.54 -14.10
N GLY A 48 5.90 6.67 -13.39
CA GLY A 48 4.91 7.74 -13.42
C GLY A 48 3.72 7.54 -12.49
N TYR A 49 3.67 6.44 -11.73
CA TYR A 49 2.60 6.15 -10.79
C TYR A 49 3.08 6.31 -9.35
N GLU A 50 2.18 6.75 -8.48
CA GLU A 50 2.45 6.90 -7.06
C GLU A 50 2.06 5.66 -6.28
N VAL A 51 2.90 5.29 -5.30
CA VAL A 51 2.70 4.14 -4.42
C VAL A 51 2.72 4.64 -2.97
N LEU A 52 1.65 4.31 -2.23
CA LEU A 52 1.54 4.62 -0.81
C LEU A 52 2.14 3.48 0.01
N GLY A 53 2.88 3.81 1.06
CA GLY A 53 3.36 2.83 2.02
C GLY A 53 3.42 3.40 3.43
N PHE A 54 2.83 2.69 4.39
CA PHE A 54 2.92 3.00 5.81
C PHE A 54 3.64 1.89 6.55
N SER A 55 4.53 2.27 7.46
CA SER A 55 5.24 1.31 8.30
C SER A 55 4.29 0.68 9.33
N THR A 56 4.41 -0.63 9.52
CA THR A 56 3.73 -1.35 10.61
C THR A 56 4.45 -1.09 11.93
N ALA A 57 3.77 -1.33 13.05
CA ALA A 57 4.35 -1.10 14.38
C ALA A 57 5.52 -2.06 14.69
N TYR A 58 5.47 -3.29 14.16
CA TYR A 58 6.45 -4.33 14.49
C TYR A 58 7.21 -4.87 13.26
N GLY A 59 7.09 -4.21 12.11
CA GLY A 59 7.78 -4.63 10.89
C GLY A 59 7.10 -5.83 10.23
N ASP A 60 7.90 -6.83 9.89
CA ASP A 60 7.41 -8.03 9.21
C ASP A 60 6.48 -8.86 10.08
N GLY A 61 5.54 -9.54 9.46
CA GLY A 61 4.57 -10.36 10.16
C GLY A 61 3.29 -10.55 9.37
N GLU A 62 2.21 -10.88 10.06
CA GLU A 62 0.87 -10.97 9.50
C GLU A 62 -0.07 -10.11 10.32
N TYR A 63 -0.86 -9.31 9.61
CA TYR A 63 -1.82 -8.39 10.21
C TYR A 63 -3.20 -8.62 9.60
N GLN A 64 -4.24 -8.13 10.26
CA GLN A 64 -5.62 -8.25 9.80
C GLN A 64 -6.35 -6.92 9.87
N ASP A 65 -7.31 -6.72 8.96
CA ASP A 65 -8.28 -5.64 9.09
C ASP A 65 -9.50 -6.12 9.93
N GLN A 66 -10.47 -5.23 10.12
CA GLN A 66 -11.70 -5.53 10.88
C GLN A 66 -12.61 -6.55 10.18
N TYR A 67 -12.37 -6.84 8.91
CA TYR A 67 -13.15 -7.81 8.12
C TYR A 67 -12.50 -9.20 8.10
N GLY A 68 -11.34 -9.36 8.74
CA GLY A 68 -10.61 -10.63 8.75
C GLY A 68 -9.74 -10.87 7.53
N ASN A 69 -9.51 -9.87 6.67
CA ASN A 69 -8.55 -9.99 5.58
C ASN A 69 -7.13 -10.03 6.13
N PHE A 70 -6.29 -10.89 5.54
CA PHE A 70 -4.90 -11.04 5.96
C PHE A 70 -3.96 -10.21 5.10
N PHE A 71 -2.97 -9.61 5.76
CA PHE A 71 -1.93 -8.81 5.13
C PHE A 71 -0.57 -9.30 5.62
N PRO A 72 0.06 -10.26 4.92
CA PRO A 72 1.44 -10.64 5.22
C PRO A 72 2.38 -9.51 4.84
N VAL A 73 3.40 -9.28 5.64
CA VAL A 73 4.32 -8.16 5.49
C VAL A 73 5.75 -8.66 5.50
N ASP A 74 6.52 -8.30 4.48
CA ASP A 74 7.90 -8.73 4.29
C ASP A 74 8.87 -7.54 4.20
N ALA A 75 8.39 -6.37 3.82
CA ALA A 75 9.18 -5.12 3.78
C ALA A 75 8.83 -4.16 4.92
N GLY A 76 8.05 -4.61 5.91
CA GLY A 76 7.65 -3.79 7.04
C GLY A 76 6.58 -2.75 6.72
N LEU A 77 5.90 -2.85 5.57
CA LEU A 77 4.99 -1.84 5.04
C LEU A 77 3.65 -2.45 4.63
N ILE A 78 2.58 -1.67 4.77
CA ILE A 78 1.30 -1.92 4.11
C ILE A 78 0.91 -0.65 3.38
N GLY A 79 0.48 -0.78 2.15
CA GLY A 79 0.15 0.38 1.33
C GLY A 79 -0.76 0.07 0.16
N LEU A 80 -0.76 0.98 -0.80
CA LEU A 80 -1.62 0.91 -1.98
C LEU A 80 -0.78 1.02 -3.25
N VAL A 81 -0.89 0.02 -4.11
CA VAL A 81 -0.22 0.01 -5.42
C VAL A 81 -1.31 0.10 -6.51
N PRO A 82 -1.25 1.13 -7.39
CA PRO A 82 -2.24 1.24 -8.46
C PRO A 82 -2.25 0.02 -9.37
N GLU A 83 -3.43 -0.44 -9.75
CA GLU A 83 -3.59 -1.57 -10.68
C GLU A 83 -2.81 -1.32 -11.98
N ALA A 84 -2.85 -0.10 -12.52
CA ALA A 84 -2.17 0.24 -13.75
C ALA A 84 -0.66 -0.02 -13.69
N LEU A 85 -0.04 0.22 -12.54
CA LEU A 85 1.39 -0.03 -12.35
C LEU A 85 1.68 -1.54 -12.33
N ILE A 86 0.82 -2.35 -11.72
CA ILE A 86 0.96 -3.80 -11.69
C ILE A 86 0.83 -4.38 -13.09
N VAL A 87 -0.13 -3.91 -13.88
CA VAL A 87 -0.35 -4.36 -15.26
C VAL A 87 0.85 -4.05 -16.14
N LEU A 88 1.54 -2.91 -15.94
CA LEU A 88 2.74 -2.55 -16.71
C LEU A 88 3.83 -3.60 -16.65
N LYS A 89 3.97 -4.32 -15.54
CA LYS A 89 4.97 -5.38 -15.43
C LYS A 89 4.46 -6.76 -15.84
N GLY A 90 3.27 -6.83 -16.45
CA GLY A 90 2.68 -8.08 -16.92
C GLY A 90 1.91 -8.86 -15.85
N GLY A 91 1.60 -8.24 -14.72
CA GLY A 91 0.79 -8.85 -13.69
C GLY A 91 -0.67 -8.95 -14.07
N SER A 92 -1.40 -9.89 -13.44
CA SER A 92 -2.84 -10.02 -13.60
C SER A 92 -3.54 -9.41 -12.39
N PRO A 93 -4.46 -8.45 -12.58
CA PRO A 93 -5.21 -7.90 -11.46
C PRO A 93 -6.22 -8.89 -10.87
N VAL A 94 -6.66 -9.88 -11.63
CA VAL A 94 -7.70 -10.82 -11.18
C VAL A 94 -7.07 -12.01 -10.47
N GLY A 95 -7.29 -12.13 -9.17
CA GLY A 95 -6.78 -13.22 -8.36
C GLY A 95 -5.29 -13.20 -8.11
N TYR A 96 -4.57 -12.31 -8.77
CA TYR A 96 -3.14 -12.17 -8.60
C TYR A 96 -2.84 -11.62 -7.21
N ARG A 97 -1.90 -12.23 -6.51
CA ARG A 97 -1.50 -11.82 -5.15
C ARG A 97 -2.62 -11.92 -4.10
N ARG A 98 -3.63 -12.75 -4.32
CA ARG A 98 -4.75 -12.91 -3.39
C ARG A 98 -4.33 -13.23 -1.96
N SER A 99 -3.32 -14.08 -1.81
CA SER A 99 -2.80 -14.49 -0.50
C SER A 99 -1.91 -13.43 0.15
N LEU A 100 -1.59 -12.35 -0.54
CA LEU A 100 -0.65 -11.31 -0.11
C LEU A 100 -1.33 -9.99 0.23
N GLY A 101 -2.65 -9.91 0.06
CA GLY A 101 -3.44 -8.72 0.31
C GLY A 101 -4.76 -8.80 -0.42
N ILE A 102 -5.40 -7.64 -0.61
CA ILE A 102 -6.70 -7.56 -1.27
C ILE A 102 -6.73 -6.47 -2.34
N TRP A 103 -7.64 -6.62 -3.30
CA TRP A 103 -7.98 -5.56 -4.24
C TRP A 103 -9.04 -4.66 -3.64
N VAL A 104 -8.83 -3.35 -3.75
CA VAL A 104 -9.78 -2.34 -3.29
C VAL A 104 -10.05 -1.36 -4.42
N GLU A 105 -11.26 -0.80 -4.43
CA GLU A 105 -11.63 0.23 -5.39
C GLU A 105 -12.21 1.43 -4.64
N PHE A 106 -11.64 2.60 -4.88
CA PHE A 106 -12.14 3.86 -4.33
C PHE A 106 -12.82 4.66 -5.43
N THR A 107 -14.06 5.03 -5.22
CA THR A 107 -14.86 5.80 -6.19
C THR A 107 -14.74 7.31 -5.98
N THR A 108 -14.17 7.72 -4.84
CA THR A 108 -13.94 9.13 -4.48
C THR A 108 -12.53 9.26 -3.90
N PRO A 109 -11.98 10.48 -3.81
CA PRO A 109 -10.71 10.70 -3.08
C PRO A 109 -10.83 10.13 -1.66
N THR A 110 -9.83 9.34 -1.27
CA THR A 110 -9.89 8.54 -0.04
C THR A 110 -8.77 8.92 0.90
N THR A 111 -9.12 9.15 2.16
CA THR A 111 -8.19 9.51 3.21
C THR A 111 -7.54 8.25 3.77
N CYS A 112 -6.21 8.29 3.86
CA CYS A 112 -5.41 7.21 4.45
C CYS A 112 -4.46 7.81 5.48
N ASN A 113 -4.22 7.12 6.60
CA ASN A 113 -3.24 7.58 7.57
C ASN A 113 -2.61 6.43 8.34
N ASN A 114 -1.49 6.75 9.00
CA ASN A 114 -0.83 5.88 9.95
C ASN A 114 -0.81 6.60 11.30
N ASP A 115 -1.64 6.16 12.23
CA ASP A 115 -1.68 6.69 13.58
C ASP A 115 -0.94 5.73 14.51
N ASP A 116 0.38 5.90 14.59
CA ASP A 116 1.27 5.12 15.45
C ASP A 116 1.03 3.61 15.32
N GLY A 117 0.99 3.13 14.08
CA GLY A 117 0.81 1.71 13.76
C GLY A 117 -0.62 1.25 13.54
N VAL A 118 -1.61 2.12 13.74
CA VAL A 118 -3.00 1.86 13.35
C VAL A 118 -3.20 2.47 11.96
N LEU A 119 -3.29 1.62 10.95
CA LEU A 119 -3.34 2.05 9.56
C LEU A 119 -4.79 2.14 9.08
N THR A 120 -5.12 3.23 8.41
CA THR A 120 -6.43 3.45 7.81
C THR A 120 -6.29 3.67 6.32
N PHE A 121 -7.05 2.91 5.54
CA PHE A 121 -7.15 3.03 4.08
C PHE A 121 -8.64 3.12 3.74
N GLY A 122 -9.20 4.33 3.85
CA GLY A 122 -10.64 4.51 3.70
C GLY A 122 -11.41 3.76 4.77
N LYS A 123 -12.20 2.77 4.38
CA LYS A 123 -12.97 1.94 5.32
C LYS A 123 -12.17 0.78 5.93
N TYR A 124 -10.95 0.53 5.46
CA TYR A 124 -10.12 -0.57 5.96
C TYR A 124 -9.22 -0.08 7.08
N HIS A 125 -9.31 -0.73 8.24
CA HIS A 125 -8.52 -0.39 9.43
C HIS A 125 -7.68 -1.60 9.84
N ILE A 126 -6.38 -1.41 9.89
CA ILE A 126 -5.43 -2.47 10.24
C ILE A 126 -4.64 -2.01 11.46
N ASN A 127 -4.95 -2.61 12.62
CA ASN A 127 -4.21 -2.32 13.84
C ASN A 127 -2.99 -3.21 13.90
N THR A 128 -1.80 -2.65 13.61
CA THR A 128 -0.56 -3.42 13.59
C THR A 128 0.13 -3.46 14.96
N LYS A 129 -0.45 -2.82 15.97
CA LYS A 129 0.09 -2.78 17.34
C LYS A 129 -0.32 -3.99 18.17
N ASP A 130 -1.38 -4.65 17.79
CA ASP A 130 -1.91 -5.82 18.54
C ASP A 130 -1.34 -7.15 18.04
#